data_5c60ee8078b4bef56c71b7a3c236f80f
#
_entry.id   5c60ee8078b4bef56c71b7a3c236f80f
#
_cell.length_a   1.000
_cell.length_b   1.000
_cell.length_c   1.000
_cell.angle_alpha   90.00
_cell.angle_beta   90.00
_cell.angle_gamma   90.00
#
_symmetry.space_group_name_H-M   'P 1'
#
loop_
_entity.id
_entity.type
_entity.pdbx_description
1 polymer ?
#
loop_
_entity_poly.entity_id
_entity_poly.type
_entity_poly.pdbx_seq_one_letter_code
_entity_poly.pdbx_strand_id
1 'polypeptide(L)'
;MSQIPFEDLANRLAPEALDLFREMAAAHLESTGDRFFILSSAFGGTSLRFLGQGSKRQFSGVDKGALHDLTDRGFLQIDDAGRSTIYRVSGAGQRFYRHLMRGKGSAIDQIEEETRRVISGSEYAEAHPRAAHHLREAFGLLWSGQTNDQIVSEVGDHLRKALMDATTDLVGPDAKGGQEKPIERLRHHLEGLDLPSREAEVVSRIVALAEAVLSLDHRLNHIRDEADKGKPDASWEEVRRAAFTTAFTCYELDRLQVAER
;
A
#
# COMPACT_ATOMS: atom_id res chain seq x y z
N MET A 1 -14.27 18.84 13.35
CA MET A 1 -13.12 18.80 14.27
C MET A 1 -11.88 19.11 13.46
N SER A 2 -11.13 20.17 13.77
CA SER A 2 -9.90 20.54 13.05
C SER A 2 -8.85 19.47 13.32
N GLN A 3 -8.36 18.78 12.29
CA GLN A 3 -7.27 17.82 12.45
C GLN A 3 -5.99 18.60 12.77
N ILE A 4 -5.39 18.31 13.93
CA ILE A 4 -4.09 18.87 14.31
C ILE A 4 -3.04 18.36 13.32
N PRO A 5 -2.22 19.22 12.70
CA PRO A 5 -1.16 18.79 11.80
C PRO A 5 -0.20 17.81 12.50
N PHE A 6 0.33 16.84 11.75
CA PHE A 6 1.25 15.84 12.31
C PHE A 6 2.55 16.44 12.86
N GLU A 7 3.02 17.56 12.32
CA GLU A 7 4.16 18.31 12.84
C GLU A 7 3.92 18.79 14.28
N ASP A 8 2.74 19.34 14.55
CA ASP A 8 2.35 19.77 15.88
C ASP A 8 2.19 18.60 16.85
N LEU A 9 1.72 17.46 16.34
CA LEU A 9 1.58 16.23 17.15
C LEU A 9 2.95 15.65 17.52
N ALA A 10 3.92 15.64 16.60
CA ALA A 10 5.29 15.20 16.87
C ALA A 10 5.97 16.02 17.96
N ASN A 11 5.75 17.35 17.93
CA ASN A 11 6.32 18.27 18.91
C ASN A 11 5.66 18.20 20.30
N ARG A 12 4.47 17.59 20.38
CA ARG A 12 3.70 17.45 21.64
C ARG A 12 3.87 16.07 22.30
N LEU A 13 4.53 15.13 21.65
CA LEU A 13 4.86 13.84 22.25
C LEU A 13 6.13 13.96 23.07
N ALA A 14 6.18 13.30 24.23
CA ALA A 14 7.41 13.12 24.96
C ALA A 14 8.43 12.36 24.10
N PRO A 15 9.73 12.70 24.15
CA PRO A 15 10.76 12.02 23.36
C PRO A 15 10.70 10.49 23.49
N GLU A 16 10.51 9.99 24.70
CA GLU A 16 10.43 8.56 25.01
C GLU A 16 9.21 7.90 24.35
N ALA A 17 8.06 8.60 24.29
CA ALA A 17 6.86 8.12 23.60
C ALA A 17 7.07 8.10 22.09
N LEU A 18 7.75 9.11 21.56
CA LEU A 18 8.04 9.20 20.12
C LEU A 18 9.01 8.10 19.66
N ASP A 19 10.06 7.82 20.46
CA ASP A 19 11.04 6.79 20.16
C ASP A 19 10.42 5.39 20.29
N LEU A 20 9.65 5.13 21.35
CA LEU A 20 8.88 3.89 21.50
C LEU A 20 7.95 3.68 20.30
N PHE A 21 7.23 4.73 19.91
CA PHE A 21 6.33 4.65 18.78
C PHE A 21 7.05 4.34 17.46
N ARG A 22 8.19 4.96 17.20
CA ARG A 22 9.01 4.68 16.01
C ARG A 22 9.43 3.22 15.94
N GLU A 23 9.89 2.66 17.06
CA GLU A 23 10.29 1.26 17.12
C GLU A 23 9.11 0.29 16.94
N MET A 24 7.96 0.58 17.57
CA MET A 24 6.73 -0.20 17.40
C MET A 24 6.23 -0.16 15.96
N ALA A 25 6.16 1.02 15.35
CA ALA A 25 5.69 1.20 13.99
C ALA A 25 6.63 0.54 12.97
N ALA A 26 7.94 0.65 13.16
CA ALA A 26 8.93 -0.06 12.33
C ALA A 26 8.75 -1.57 12.41
N ALA A 27 8.67 -2.14 13.62
CA ALA A 27 8.45 -3.59 13.81
C ALA A 27 7.12 -4.05 13.16
N HIS A 28 6.07 -3.23 13.27
CA HIS A 28 4.78 -3.50 12.67
C HIS A 28 4.85 -3.51 11.14
N LEU A 29 5.58 -2.60 10.51
CA LEU A 29 5.68 -2.49 9.05
C LEU A 29 6.63 -3.53 8.42
N GLU A 30 7.63 -3.99 9.18
CA GLU A 30 8.59 -5.01 8.74
C GLU A 30 8.01 -6.44 8.79
N SER A 31 6.87 -6.63 9.43
CA SER A 31 6.26 -7.95 9.63
C SER A 31 5.00 -8.13 8.77
N THR A 32 4.64 -9.39 8.52
CA THR A 32 3.40 -9.79 7.84
C THR A 32 2.45 -10.51 8.78
N GLY A 33 1.22 -10.73 8.39
CA GLY A 33 0.19 -11.40 9.17
C GLY A 33 -0.31 -10.60 10.36
N ASP A 34 -0.86 -11.28 11.36
CA ASP A 34 -1.31 -10.66 12.60
C ASP A 34 -0.13 -10.06 13.37
N ARG A 35 -0.22 -8.76 13.67
CA ARG A 35 0.84 -7.95 14.25
C ARG A 35 0.32 -7.25 15.50
N PHE A 36 0.83 -7.64 16.65
CA PHE A 36 0.43 -7.05 17.91
C PHE A 36 1.55 -7.07 18.95
N PHE A 37 1.40 -6.23 19.95
CA PHE A 37 2.32 -6.09 21.06
C PHE A 37 1.62 -6.50 22.35
N ILE A 38 2.20 -7.43 23.08
CA ILE A 38 1.67 -7.86 24.38
C ILE A 38 2.42 -7.14 25.48
N LEU A 39 1.69 -6.40 26.32
CA LEU A 39 2.24 -5.79 27.51
C LEU A 39 2.42 -6.83 28.61
N SER A 40 3.61 -6.91 29.14
CA SER A 40 3.94 -7.72 30.31
C SER A 40 4.55 -6.85 31.41
N SER A 41 4.04 -6.96 32.61
CA SER A 41 4.57 -6.26 33.78
C SER A 41 5.01 -7.29 34.81
N ALA A 42 6.26 -7.19 35.25
CA ALA A 42 6.86 -8.05 36.26
C ALA A 42 7.68 -7.19 37.24
N PHE A 43 8.22 -7.80 38.31
CA PHE A 43 9.06 -7.11 39.32
C PHE A 43 10.26 -6.38 38.74
N GLY A 44 10.71 -6.73 37.52
CA GLY A 44 11.81 -6.09 36.79
C GLY A 44 11.41 -4.96 35.84
N GLY A 45 10.13 -4.55 35.81
CA GLY A 45 9.69 -3.48 34.95
C GLY A 45 8.59 -3.89 33.96
N THR A 46 8.28 -2.99 33.04
CA THR A 46 7.31 -3.18 31.98
C THR A 46 8.02 -3.49 30.67
N SER A 47 7.53 -4.48 29.96
CA SER A 47 8.05 -4.83 28.64
C SER A 47 6.91 -5.04 27.64
N LEU A 48 7.15 -4.72 26.38
CA LEU A 48 6.29 -5.07 25.25
C LEU A 48 6.95 -6.17 24.44
N ARG A 49 6.23 -7.23 24.16
CA ARG A 49 6.67 -8.30 23.27
C ARG A 49 5.87 -8.20 21.98
N PHE A 50 6.58 -7.97 20.90
CA PHE A 50 6.01 -7.98 19.55
C PHE A 50 5.84 -9.42 19.06
N LEU A 51 4.69 -9.70 18.50
CA LEU A 51 4.37 -10.95 17.82
C LEU A 51 3.89 -10.60 16.40
N GLY A 52 4.69 -11.02 15.43
CA GLY A 52 4.40 -10.90 14.00
C GLY A 52 5.08 -12.05 13.26
N GLN A 53 4.61 -12.38 12.07
CA GLN A 53 5.25 -13.44 11.27
C GLN A 53 6.70 -13.02 10.94
N GLY A 54 7.62 -13.91 11.24
CA GLY A 54 9.06 -13.72 10.96
C GLY A 54 9.81 -12.81 11.93
N SER A 55 9.15 -12.15 12.89
CA SER A 55 9.83 -11.25 13.84
C SER A 55 9.31 -11.44 15.26
N LYS A 56 10.27 -11.64 16.20
CA LYS A 56 10.01 -11.58 17.64
C LYS A 56 10.92 -10.51 18.22
N ARG A 57 10.35 -9.38 18.61
CA ARG A 57 11.09 -8.30 19.27
C ARG A 57 10.56 -8.10 20.68
N GLN A 58 11.43 -7.71 21.59
CA GLN A 58 11.07 -7.35 22.95
C GLN A 58 11.62 -5.96 23.26
N PHE A 59 10.75 -5.11 23.75
CA PHE A 59 11.05 -3.76 24.20
C PHE A 59 11.02 -3.77 25.72
N SER A 60 12.10 -3.46 26.36
CA SER A 60 12.24 -3.44 27.82
C SER A 60 12.21 -2.01 28.36
N GLY A 61 11.78 -1.83 29.60
CA GLY A 61 11.73 -0.51 30.22
C GLY A 61 10.66 0.42 29.64
N VAL A 62 9.56 -0.16 29.12
CA VAL A 62 8.52 0.61 28.47
C VAL A 62 7.75 1.44 29.48
N ASP A 63 7.64 2.74 29.24
CA ASP A 63 6.81 3.62 30.03
C ASP A 63 5.30 3.44 29.65
N LYS A 64 4.49 3.12 30.65
CA LYS A 64 3.03 3.00 30.46
C LYS A 64 2.37 4.33 30.12
N GLY A 65 2.91 5.44 30.61
CA GLY A 65 2.44 6.78 30.28
C GLY A 65 2.60 7.07 28.78
N ALA A 66 3.74 6.67 28.21
CA ALA A 66 3.99 6.77 26.76
C ALA A 66 2.97 5.97 25.95
N LEU A 67 2.64 4.73 26.37
CA LEU A 67 1.63 3.91 25.70
C LEU A 67 0.24 4.54 25.79
N HIS A 68 -0.09 5.11 26.93
CA HIS A 68 -1.38 5.80 27.14
C HIS A 68 -1.50 7.03 26.23
N ASP A 69 -0.49 7.89 26.21
CA ASP A 69 -0.45 9.09 25.35
C ASP A 69 -0.59 8.73 23.87
N LEU A 70 0.10 7.67 23.42
CA LEU A 70 0.00 7.17 22.04
C LEU A 70 -1.39 6.62 21.70
N THR A 71 -2.05 6.00 22.68
CA THR A 71 -3.41 5.46 22.53
C THR A 71 -4.45 6.56 22.50
N ASP A 72 -4.36 7.53 23.40
CA ASP A 72 -5.26 8.68 23.47
C ASP A 72 -5.24 9.53 22.20
N ARG A 73 -4.08 9.57 21.53
CA ARG A 73 -3.92 10.21 20.21
C ARG A 73 -4.38 9.34 19.05
N GLY A 74 -4.80 8.10 19.32
CA GLY A 74 -5.27 7.16 18.32
C GLY A 74 -4.16 6.55 17.47
N PHE A 75 -2.89 6.64 17.86
CA PHE A 75 -1.78 6.01 17.13
C PHE A 75 -1.66 4.52 17.46
N LEU A 76 -2.10 4.12 18.64
CA LEU A 76 -2.25 2.73 19.04
C LEU A 76 -3.73 2.42 19.30
N GLN A 77 -4.11 1.17 19.06
CA GLN A 77 -5.37 0.58 19.46
C GLN A 77 -5.10 -0.44 20.57
N ILE A 78 -6.01 -0.50 21.55
CA ILE A 78 -5.96 -1.48 22.63
C ILE A 78 -7.04 -2.52 22.35
N ASP A 79 -6.63 -3.79 22.39
CA ASP A 79 -7.53 -4.93 22.41
C ASP A 79 -7.38 -5.62 23.78
N ASP A 80 -8.42 -5.61 24.60
CA ASP A 80 -8.44 -6.33 25.88
C ASP A 80 -8.70 -7.83 25.63
N ALA A 81 -7.65 -8.62 25.67
CA ALA A 81 -7.73 -10.07 25.58
C ALA A 81 -7.75 -10.74 26.97
N GLY A 82 -8.57 -10.24 27.87
CA GLY A 82 -8.84 -10.77 29.21
C GLY A 82 -7.67 -10.62 30.19
N ARG A 83 -6.62 -11.43 30.09
CA ARG A 83 -5.46 -11.39 31.01
C ARG A 83 -4.26 -10.59 30.49
N SER A 84 -4.32 -10.10 29.28
CA SER A 84 -3.21 -9.40 28.64
C SER A 84 -3.73 -8.20 27.87
N THR A 85 -3.06 -7.06 28.01
CA THR A 85 -3.31 -5.89 27.19
C THR A 85 -2.54 -6.02 25.91
N ILE A 86 -3.24 -5.95 24.80
CA ILE A 86 -2.69 -6.04 23.45
C ILE A 86 -2.74 -4.67 22.80
N TYR A 87 -1.65 -4.25 22.19
CA TYR A 87 -1.57 -3.02 21.41
C TYR A 87 -1.36 -3.33 19.94
N ARG A 88 -2.00 -2.56 19.08
CA ARG A 88 -1.80 -2.58 17.62
C ARG A 88 -1.51 -1.18 17.13
N VAL A 89 -0.61 -1.05 16.15
CA VAL A 89 -0.41 0.23 15.48
C VAL A 89 -1.63 0.51 14.59
N SER A 90 -2.33 1.59 14.86
CA SER A 90 -3.51 2.00 14.10
C SER A 90 -3.17 2.51 12.70
N GLY A 91 -4.16 2.64 11.82
CA GLY A 91 -3.97 3.30 10.53
C GLY A 91 -3.52 4.77 10.66
N ALA A 92 -3.99 5.49 11.71
CA ALA A 92 -3.51 6.84 12.03
C ALA A 92 -2.05 6.81 12.49
N GLY A 93 -1.66 5.85 13.31
CA GLY A 93 -0.28 5.63 13.73
C GLY A 93 0.64 5.37 12.55
N GLN A 94 0.25 4.51 11.62
CA GLN A 94 1.08 4.25 10.43
C GLN A 94 1.26 5.50 9.56
N ARG A 95 0.22 6.34 9.40
CA ARG A 95 0.35 7.62 8.69
C ARG A 95 1.28 8.58 9.42
N PHE A 96 1.16 8.64 10.75
CA PHE A 96 2.04 9.47 11.58
C PHE A 96 3.51 9.01 11.52
N TYR A 97 3.75 7.70 11.59
CA TYR A 97 5.11 7.15 11.42
C TYR A 97 5.72 7.54 10.07
N ARG A 98 4.96 7.40 8.98
CA ARG A 98 5.43 7.83 7.66
C ARG A 98 5.73 9.33 7.61
N HIS A 99 4.92 10.15 8.27
CA HIS A 99 5.19 11.59 8.40
C HIS A 99 6.52 11.85 9.14
N LEU A 100 6.76 11.17 10.27
CA LEU A 100 8.02 11.27 11.02
C LEU A 100 9.24 10.82 10.20
N MET A 101 9.05 9.87 9.31
CA MET A 101 10.12 9.35 8.45
C MET A 101 10.33 10.21 7.20
N ARG A 102 9.37 11.08 6.80
CA ARG A 102 9.49 11.97 5.62
C ARG A 102 10.71 12.88 5.66
N GLY A 103 11.11 13.37 6.81
CA GLY A 103 12.34 14.16 6.97
C GLY A 103 13.63 13.34 6.90
N LYS A 104 13.51 12.00 6.99
CA LYS A 104 14.57 10.99 6.91
C LYS A 104 14.23 9.91 5.87
N GLY A 105 13.16 10.13 5.09
CA GLY A 105 12.49 9.16 4.26
C GLY A 105 13.43 8.50 3.24
N SER A 106 13.26 7.19 3.11
CA SER A 106 13.85 6.47 2.00
C SER A 106 13.31 7.05 0.68
N ALA A 107 14.07 6.93 -0.39
CA ALA A 107 13.61 7.34 -1.73
C ALA A 107 12.24 6.70 -2.09
N ILE A 108 11.94 5.54 -1.52
CA ILE A 108 10.66 4.83 -1.67
C ILE A 108 9.49 5.64 -1.10
N ASP A 109 9.62 6.20 0.11
CA ASP A 109 8.53 6.96 0.74
C ASP A 109 8.20 8.25 -0.04
N GLN A 110 9.21 8.86 -0.67
CA GLN A 110 9.02 10.02 -1.54
C GLN A 110 8.28 9.62 -2.83
N ILE A 111 8.65 8.50 -3.44
CA ILE A 111 7.97 7.94 -4.62
C ILE A 111 6.51 7.61 -4.28
N GLU A 112 6.25 7.02 -3.11
CA GLU A 112 4.90 6.72 -2.63
C GLU A 112 4.03 7.96 -2.55
N GLU A 113 4.52 9.02 -1.94
CA GLU A 113 3.76 10.26 -1.78
C GLU A 113 3.52 10.94 -3.13
N GLU A 114 4.50 10.93 -4.02
CA GLU A 114 4.36 11.52 -5.35
C GLU A 114 3.37 10.71 -6.20
N THR A 115 3.45 9.38 -6.15
CA THR A 115 2.49 8.48 -6.80
C THR A 115 1.07 8.74 -6.30
N ARG A 116 0.91 8.90 -4.99
CA ARG A 116 -0.37 9.24 -4.37
C ARG A 116 -0.91 10.57 -4.87
N ARG A 117 -0.05 11.58 -5.00
CA ARG A 117 -0.44 12.91 -5.49
C ARG A 117 -0.94 12.83 -6.93
N VAL A 118 -0.23 12.09 -7.79
CA VAL A 118 -0.64 11.89 -9.19
C VAL A 118 -1.98 11.19 -9.28
N ILE A 119 -2.17 10.05 -8.57
CA ILE A 119 -3.43 9.27 -8.58
C ILE A 119 -4.62 10.08 -8.02
N SER A 120 -4.36 10.93 -7.01
CA SER A 120 -5.38 11.78 -6.41
C SER A 120 -5.56 13.10 -7.15
N GLY A 121 -4.72 13.38 -8.14
CA GLY A 121 -4.79 14.57 -8.97
C GLY A 121 -6.09 14.63 -9.76
N SER A 122 -6.66 15.82 -9.91
CA SER A 122 -7.93 16.03 -10.62
C SER A 122 -7.84 15.55 -12.07
N GLU A 123 -6.75 15.80 -12.76
CA GLU A 123 -6.59 15.48 -14.18
C GLU A 123 -6.68 13.98 -14.45
N TYR A 124 -5.93 13.14 -13.72
CA TYR A 124 -5.99 11.69 -13.87
C TYR A 124 -7.36 11.12 -13.48
N ALA A 125 -7.93 11.63 -12.37
CA ALA A 125 -9.23 11.18 -11.89
C ALA A 125 -10.40 11.60 -12.80
N GLU A 126 -10.27 12.71 -13.51
CA GLU A 126 -11.24 13.16 -14.52
C GLU A 126 -11.14 12.35 -15.82
N ALA A 127 -9.90 12.04 -16.24
CA ALA A 127 -9.65 11.23 -17.44
C ALA A 127 -10.02 9.75 -17.24
N HIS A 128 -9.70 9.18 -16.07
CA HIS A 128 -9.84 7.76 -15.75
C HIS A 128 -10.59 7.53 -14.42
N PRO A 129 -11.89 7.92 -14.32
CA PRO A 129 -12.60 7.93 -13.03
C PRO A 129 -12.70 6.55 -12.37
N ARG A 130 -12.85 5.47 -13.16
CA ARG A 130 -12.95 4.09 -12.65
C ARG A 130 -11.59 3.58 -12.18
N ALA A 131 -10.54 3.75 -12.98
CA ALA A 131 -9.19 3.37 -12.63
C ALA A 131 -8.71 4.12 -11.37
N ALA A 132 -8.95 5.44 -11.31
CA ALA A 132 -8.63 6.27 -10.15
C ALA A 132 -9.40 5.85 -8.88
N HIS A 133 -10.67 5.45 -9.02
CA HIS A 133 -11.45 4.90 -7.91
C HIS A 133 -10.81 3.62 -7.37
N HIS A 134 -10.51 2.66 -8.23
CA HIS A 134 -9.90 1.40 -7.82
C HIS A 134 -8.50 1.58 -7.22
N LEU A 135 -7.67 2.47 -7.76
CA LEU A 135 -6.37 2.79 -7.15
C LEU A 135 -6.55 3.39 -5.75
N ARG A 136 -7.50 4.30 -5.53
CA ARG A 136 -7.78 4.88 -4.21
C ARG A 136 -8.23 3.83 -3.19
N GLU A 137 -9.10 2.91 -3.59
CA GLU A 137 -9.52 1.79 -2.73
C GLU A 137 -8.34 0.88 -2.39
N ALA A 138 -7.54 0.45 -3.39
CA ALA A 138 -6.36 -0.37 -3.16
C ALA A 138 -5.37 0.29 -2.18
N PHE A 139 -5.06 1.57 -2.38
CA PHE A 139 -4.18 2.31 -1.48
C PHE A 139 -4.82 2.58 -0.11
N GLY A 140 -6.15 2.76 -0.05
CA GLY A 140 -6.90 2.86 1.21
C GLY A 140 -6.74 1.59 2.05
N LEU A 141 -6.93 0.43 1.45
CA LEU A 141 -6.72 -0.87 2.07
C LEU A 141 -5.24 -1.08 2.46
N LEU A 142 -4.31 -0.80 1.56
CA LEU A 142 -2.88 -0.90 1.80
C LEU A 142 -2.44 -0.10 3.04
N TRP A 143 -3.06 1.04 3.30
CA TRP A 143 -2.75 1.92 4.42
C TRP A 143 -3.69 1.77 5.63
N SER A 144 -4.68 0.88 5.56
CA SER A 144 -5.59 0.61 6.70
C SER A 144 -4.86 0.00 7.90
N GLY A 145 -3.70 -0.60 7.67
CA GLY A 145 -2.89 -1.26 8.69
C GLY A 145 -3.31 -2.70 8.97
N GLN A 146 -4.32 -3.17 8.32
CA GLN A 146 -4.71 -4.58 8.37
C GLN A 146 -3.96 -5.34 7.27
N THR A 147 -3.38 -6.48 7.62
CA THR A 147 -2.62 -7.32 6.70
C THR A 147 -3.00 -8.77 6.93
N ASN A 148 -4.16 -9.13 6.44
CA ASN A 148 -4.59 -10.51 6.33
C ASN A 148 -4.78 -10.86 4.85
N ASP A 149 -4.91 -12.14 4.54
CA ASP A 149 -5.06 -12.63 3.16
C ASP A 149 -6.28 -12.04 2.44
N GLN A 150 -7.33 -11.70 3.20
CA GLN A 150 -8.50 -11.05 2.65
C GLN A 150 -8.16 -9.66 2.13
N ILE A 151 -7.46 -8.85 2.92
CA ILE A 151 -7.03 -7.50 2.52
C ILE A 151 -6.05 -7.58 1.35
N VAL A 152 -5.12 -8.54 1.36
CA VAL A 152 -4.19 -8.76 0.24
C VAL A 152 -4.96 -9.08 -1.04
N SER A 153 -5.94 -9.98 -0.95
CA SER A 153 -6.80 -10.35 -2.08
C SER A 153 -7.63 -9.16 -2.59
N GLU A 154 -8.21 -8.37 -1.69
CA GLU A 154 -8.98 -7.17 -2.04
C GLU A 154 -8.10 -6.11 -2.71
N VAL A 155 -6.88 -5.88 -2.20
CA VAL A 155 -5.90 -5.00 -2.85
C VAL A 155 -5.59 -5.50 -4.26
N GLY A 156 -5.27 -6.78 -4.43
CA GLY A 156 -4.99 -7.38 -5.74
C GLY A 156 -6.15 -7.24 -6.72
N ASP A 157 -7.41 -7.43 -6.26
CA ASP A 157 -8.60 -7.26 -7.10
C ASP A 157 -8.78 -5.81 -7.56
N HIS A 158 -8.60 -4.84 -6.66
CA HIS A 158 -8.69 -3.43 -7.01
C HIS A 158 -7.57 -3.00 -7.97
N LEU A 159 -6.33 -3.43 -7.76
CA LEU A 159 -5.20 -3.14 -8.66
C LEU A 159 -5.45 -3.70 -10.05
N ARG A 160 -5.87 -4.96 -10.13
CA ARG A 160 -6.25 -5.59 -11.39
C ARG A 160 -7.34 -4.82 -12.14
N LYS A 161 -8.40 -4.41 -11.44
CA LYS A 161 -9.49 -3.62 -12.01
C LYS A 161 -9.02 -2.25 -12.49
N ALA A 162 -8.17 -1.58 -11.71
CA ALA A 162 -7.60 -0.29 -12.09
C ALA A 162 -6.83 -0.37 -13.42
N LEU A 163 -5.96 -1.38 -13.57
CA LEU A 163 -5.19 -1.57 -14.79
C LEU A 163 -6.08 -1.93 -15.98
N MET A 164 -7.10 -2.77 -15.77
CA MET A 164 -8.08 -3.12 -16.82
C MET A 164 -8.90 -1.91 -17.27
N ASP A 165 -9.34 -1.07 -16.34
CA ASP A 165 -10.10 0.14 -16.66
C ASP A 165 -9.23 1.17 -17.37
N ALA A 166 -8.01 1.44 -16.92
CA ALA A 166 -7.05 2.33 -17.59
C ALA A 166 -6.77 1.85 -19.02
N THR A 167 -6.57 0.55 -19.22
CA THR A 167 -6.37 -0.05 -20.55
C THR A 167 -7.61 0.11 -21.43
N THR A 168 -8.81 -0.08 -20.87
CA THR A 168 -10.07 0.05 -21.61
C THR A 168 -10.34 1.50 -22.00
N ASP A 169 -10.04 2.44 -21.12
CA ASP A 169 -10.20 3.88 -21.41
C ASP A 169 -9.25 4.34 -22.51
N LEU A 170 -8.03 3.79 -22.59
CA LEU A 170 -7.07 4.08 -23.65
C LEU A 170 -7.53 3.54 -25.02
N VAL A 171 -7.94 2.27 -25.04
CA VAL A 171 -8.29 1.59 -26.30
C VAL A 171 -9.70 1.96 -26.80
N GLY A 172 -10.55 2.43 -25.89
CA GLY A 172 -11.98 2.71 -26.17
C GLY A 172 -12.88 1.48 -26.07
N PRO A 173 -14.19 1.68 -25.85
CA PRO A 173 -15.17 0.60 -25.66
C PRO A 173 -15.44 -0.22 -26.95
N ASP A 174 -15.24 0.39 -28.11
CA ASP A 174 -15.58 -0.18 -29.42
C ASP A 174 -14.39 -0.83 -30.14
N ALA A 175 -13.23 -0.98 -29.46
CA ALA A 175 -12.08 -1.62 -30.06
C ALA A 175 -12.42 -3.05 -30.50
N LYS A 176 -12.15 -3.35 -31.77
CA LYS A 176 -12.37 -4.67 -32.37
C LYS A 176 -11.61 -5.72 -31.55
N GLY A 177 -12.33 -6.66 -30.94
CA GLY A 177 -11.73 -7.70 -30.12
C GLY A 177 -12.51 -8.05 -28.86
N GLY A 178 -13.84 -7.93 -28.84
CA GLY A 178 -14.74 -8.07 -27.69
C GLY A 178 -14.58 -9.30 -26.78
N GLN A 179 -13.72 -10.26 -27.11
CA GLN A 179 -13.34 -11.41 -26.28
C GLN A 179 -11.84 -11.43 -25.95
N GLU A 180 -11.03 -10.53 -26.51
CA GLU A 180 -9.61 -10.46 -26.20
C GLU A 180 -9.38 -9.86 -24.81
N LYS A 181 -8.31 -10.31 -24.18
CA LYS A 181 -7.89 -9.76 -22.88
C LYS A 181 -7.50 -8.29 -23.05
N PRO A 182 -7.75 -7.42 -22.05
CA PRO A 182 -7.48 -5.98 -22.16
C PRO A 182 -6.08 -5.63 -22.65
N ILE A 183 -5.07 -6.36 -22.19
CA ILE A 183 -3.66 -6.14 -22.62
C ILE A 183 -3.42 -6.54 -24.08
N GLU A 184 -4.07 -7.58 -24.57
CA GLU A 184 -3.99 -7.98 -25.99
C GLU A 184 -4.59 -6.90 -26.88
N ARG A 185 -5.75 -6.35 -26.48
CA ARG A 185 -6.37 -5.21 -27.18
C ARG A 185 -5.47 -3.98 -27.17
N LEU A 186 -4.84 -3.68 -26.02
CA LEU A 186 -3.88 -2.59 -25.91
C LEU A 186 -2.70 -2.78 -26.86
N ARG A 187 -2.14 -3.99 -26.94
CA ARG A 187 -1.04 -4.31 -27.85
C ARG A 187 -1.46 -4.07 -29.32
N HIS A 188 -2.60 -4.60 -29.73
CA HIS A 188 -3.11 -4.42 -31.09
C HIS A 188 -3.38 -2.94 -31.42
N HIS A 189 -3.90 -2.18 -30.46
CA HIS A 189 -4.13 -0.74 -30.63
C HIS A 189 -2.81 -0.01 -30.89
N LEU A 190 -1.80 -0.25 -30.04
CA LEU A 190 -0.51 0.41 -30.12
C LEU A 190 0.34 -0.04 -31.32
N GLU A 191 0.21 -1.29 -31.77
CA GLU A 191 0.83 -1.80 -33.02
C GLU A 191 0.25 -1.13 -34.27
N GLY A 192 -0.98 -0.63 -34.19
CA GLY A 192 -1.65 0.12 -35.25
C GLY A 192 -1.20 1.58 -35.37
N LEU A 193 -0.46 2.11 -34.39
CA LEU A 193 0.07 3.46 -34.41
C LEU A 193 1.38 3.53 -35.19
N ASP A 194 1.48 4.53 -36.08
CA ASP A 194 2.73 4.80 -36.85
C ASP A 194 3.74 5.58 -35.98
N LEU A 195 4.28 4.90 -34.97
CA LEU A 195 5.22 5.49 -34.02
C LEU A 195 6.68 5.43 -34.53
N PRO A 196 7.50 6.46 -34.27
CA PRO A 196 8.93 6.39 -34.47
C PRO A 196 9.55 5.19 -33.72
N SER A 197 10.58 4.56 -34.28
CA SER A 197 11.15 3.31 -33.76
C SER A 197 11.53 3.34 -32.28
N ARG A 198 12.01 4.48 -31.78
CA ARG A 198 12.34 4.66 -30.34
C ARG A 198 11.10 4.69 -29.46
N GLU A 199 10.05 5.39 -29.90
CA GLU A 199 8.79 5.47 -29.18
C GLU A 199 8.09 4.12 -29.21
N ALA A 200 8.07 3.41 -30.34
CA ALA A 200 7.55 2.06 -30.46
C ALA A 200 8.23 1.08 -29.48
N GLU A 201 9.55 1.21 -29.27
CA GLU A 201 10.26 0.39 -28.27
C GLU A 201 9.80 0.72 -26.84
N VAL A 202 9.67 1.99 -26.48
CA VAL A 202 9.19 2.42 -25.15
C VAL A 202 7.78 1.88 -24.92
N VAL A 203 6.88 2.06 -25.87
CA VAL A 203 5.50 1.56 -25.81
C VAL A 203 5.47 0.05 -25.62
N SER A 204 6.27 -0.71 -26.40
CA SER A 204 6.38 -2.16 -26.24
C SER A 204 6.82 -2.57 -24.83
N ARG A 205 7.74 -1.81 -24.19
CA ARG A 205 8.18 -2.05 -22.82
C ARG A 205 7.09 -1.76 -21.79
N ILE A 206 6.29 -0.70 -22.01
CA ILE A 206 5.14 -0.38 -21.13
C ILE A 206 4.09 -1.48 -21.21
N VAL A 207 3.78 -2.00 -22.39
CA VAL A 207 2.86 -3.14 -22.55
C VAL A 207 3.36 -4.38 -21.82
N ALA A 208 4.64 -4.72 -21.98
CA ALA A 208 5.26 -5.85 -21.28
C ALA A 208 5.22 -5.67 -19.76
N LEU A 209 5.41 -4.44 -19.26
CA LEU A 209 5.25 -4.11 -17.84
C LEU A 209 3.81 -4.30 -17.38
N ALA A 210 2.83 -3.82 -18.16
CA ALA A 210 1.41 -4.00 -17.85
C ALA A 210 1.01 -5.47 -17.75
N GLU A 211 1.52 -6.33 -18.62
CA GLU A 211 1.32 -7.79 -18.55
C GLU A 211 1.90 -8.40 -17.27
N ALA A 212 3.13 -8.03 -16.93
CA ALA A 212 3.79 -8.53 -15.73
C ALA A 212 3.07 -8.08 -14.45
N VAL A 213 2.62 -6.83 -14.43
CA VAL A 213 1.84 -6.26 -13.30
C VAL A 213 0.50 -6.95 -13.19
N LEU A 214 -0.23 -7.13 -14.29
CA LEU A 214 -1.52 -7.84 -14.28
C LEU A 214 -1.40 -9.27 -13.74
N SER A 215 -0.32 -9.96 -14.08
CA SER A 215 -0.02 -11.30 -13.56
C SER A 215 0.25 -11.29 -12.05
N LEU A 216 0.95 -10.25 -11.55
CA LEU A 216 1.21 -10.07 -10.13
C LEU A 216 -0.08 -9.75 -9.37
N ASP A 217 -0.89 -8.83 -9.87
CA ASP A 217 -2.16 -8.45 -9.26
C ASP A 217 -3.15 -9.62 -9.24
N HIS A 218 -3.17 -10.43 -10.31
CA HIS A 218 -3.96 -11.65 -10.36
C HIS A 218 -3.53 -12.68 -9.30
N ARG A 219 -2.23 -12.85 -9.09
CA ARG A 219 -1.69 -13.70 -8.03
C ARG A 219 -2.12 -13.22 -6.64
N LEU A 220 -2.07 -11.90 -6.38
CA LEU A 220 -2.50 -11.33 -5.10
C LEU A 220 -4.00 -11.52 -4.88
N ASN A 221 -4.81 -11.35 -5.91
CA ASN A 221 -6.25 -11.58 -5.83
C ASN A 221 -6.61 -13.03 -5.48
N HIS A 222 -5.82 -14.00 -5.92
CA HIS A 222 -6.04 -15.43 -5.68
C HIS A 222 -5.10 -16.02 -4.61
N ILE A 223 -4.60 -15.21 -3.70
CA ILE A 223 -3.60 -15.67 -2.73
C ILE A 223 -4.09 -16.80 -1.84
N ARG A 224 -5.38 -16.81 -1.47
CA ARG A 224 -6.00 -17.90 -0.70
C ARG A 224 -5.96 -19.22 -1.44
N ASP A 225 -6.35 -19.21 -2.72
CA ASP A 225 -6.35 -20.39 -3.57
C ASP A 225 -4.93 -20.94 -3.80
N GLU A 226 -3.94 -20.05 -3.78
CA GLU A 226 -2.54 -20.38 -3.95
C GLU A 226 -1.89 -20.90 -2.66
N ALA A 227 -2.27 -20.36 -1.50
CA ALA A 227 -1.85 -20.86 -0.18
C ALA A 227 -2.32 -22.31 0.03
N ASP A 228 -3.56 -22.63 -0.37
CA ASP A 228 -4.10 -23.99 -0.34
C ASP A 228 -3.30 -24.97 -1.23
N LYS A 229 -2.58 -24.45 -2.23
CA LYS A 229 -1.66 -25.22 -3.10
C LYS A 229 -0.22 -25.27 -2.57
N GLY A 230 0.02 -24.77 -1.35
CA GLY A 230 1.34 -24.78 -0.72
C GLY A 230 2.31 -23.72 -1.28
N LYS A 231 1.82 -22.70 -1.99
CA LYS A 231 2.63 -21.57 -2.37
C LYS A 231 2.81 -20.61 -1.17
N PRO A 232 3.95 -19.93 -1.06
CA PRO A 232 4.17 -19.00 0.03
C PRO A 232 3.22 -17.82 -0.05
N ASP A 233 2.78 -17.33 1.12
CA ASP A 233 1.99 -16.11 1.27
C ASP A 233 2.73 -14.92 0.65
N ALA A 234 1.98 -13.98 0.07
CA ALA A 234 2.59 -12.75 -0.40
C ALA A 234 3.07 -11.91 0.78
N SER A 235 4.30 -11.47 0.73
CA SER A 235 4.81 -10.53 1.70
C SER A 235 4.14 -9.17 1.51
N TRP A 236 4.01 -8.40 2.60
CA TRP A 236 3.46 -7.04 2.52
C TRP A 236 4.27 -6.13 1.59
N GLU A 237 5.57 -6.39 1.47
CA GLU A 237 6.45 -5.70 0.53
C GLU A 237 6.10 -6.01 -0.93
N GLU A 238 5.70 -7.24 -1.25
CA GLU A 238 5.21 -7.59 -2.59
C GLU A 238 3.90 -6.88 -2.89
N VAL A 239 2.97 -6.80 -1.93
CA VAL A 239 1.69 -6.08 -2.08
C VAL A 239 1.93 -4.59 -2.33
N ARG A 240 2.83 -3.96 -1.55
CA ARG A 240 3.24 -2.57 -1.79
C ARG A 240 3.82 -2.39 -3.17
N ARG A 241 4.77 -3.23 -3.56
CA ARG A 241 5.40 -3.17 -4.88
C ARG A 241 4.38 -3.30 -6.00
N ALA A 242 3.43 -4.23 -5.90
CA ALA A 242 2.35 -4.37 -6.84
C ALA A 242 1.55 -3.07 -6.97
N ALA A 243 1.11 -2.49 -5.85
CA ALA A 243 0.31 -1.26 -5.84
C ALA A 243 1.02 -0.10 -6.54
N PHE A 244 2.32 0.14 -6.23
CA PHE A 244 3.06 1.23 -6.86
C PHE A 244 3.36 0.98 -8.33
N THR A 245 3.70 -0.27 -8.69
CA THR A 245 3.97 -0.61 -10.09
C THR A 245 2.71 -0.50 -10.93
N THR A 246 1.55 -0.93 -10.40
CA THR A 246 0.25 -0.77 -11.07
C THR A 246 -0.09 0.70 -11.29
N ALA A 247 0.04 1.52 -10.25
CA ALA A 247 -0.22 2.96 -10.34
C ALA A 247 0.68 3.66 -11.35
N PHE A 248 1.98 3.34 -11.33
CA PHE A 248 2.93 3.85 -12.32
C PHE A 248 2.56 3.41 -13.73
N THR A 249 2.19 2.15 -13.92
CA THR A 249 1.78 1.62 -15.22
C THR A 249 0.52 2.32 -15.74
N CYS A 250 -0.48 2.53 -14.89
CA CYS A 250 -1.68 3.27 -15.25
C CYS A 250 -1.37 4.71 -15.68
N TYR A 251 -0.45 5.38 -14.97
CA TYR A 251 0.01 6.72 -15.33
C TYR A 251 0.77 6.76 -16.66
N GLU A 252 1.65 5.79 -16.93
CA GLU A 252 2.36 5.73 -18.21
C GLU A 252 1.40 5.44 -19.37
N LEU A 253 0.35 4.65 -19.15
CA LEU A 253 -0.71 4.44 -20.14
C LEU A 253 -1.48 5.73 -20.47
N ASP A 254 -1.81 6.54 -19.46
CA ASP A 254 -2.44 7.86 -19.66
C ASP A 254 -1.58 8.78 -20.53
N ARG A 255 -0.26 8.79 -20.30
CA ARG A 255 0.69 9.61 -21.10
C ARG A 255 0.74 9.20 -22.57
N LEU A 256 0.53 7.93 -22.89
CA LEU A 256 0.44 7.49 -24.29
C LEU A 256 -0.75 8.12 -25.01
N GLN A 257 -1.90 8.25 -24.30
CA GLN A 257 -3.10 8.87 -24.86
C GLN A 257 -2.92 10.38 -25.15
N VAL A 258 -2.14 11.07 -24.31
CA VAL A 258 -1.86 12.51 -24.50
C VAL A 258 -0.95 12.77 -25.70
N ALA A 259 -0.05 11.84 -26.03
CA ALA A 259 0.85 11.98 -27.15
C ALA A 259 0.15 11.84 -28.54
N GLU A 260 -1.09 11.30 -28.56
CA GLU A 260 -1.91 11.15 -29.76
C GLU A 260 -2.79 12.38 -30.05
N ARG A 261 -2.93 13.32 -29.12
CA ARG A 261 -3.74 14.56 -29.26
C ARG A 261 -2.87 15.74 -29.69
#